data_2c82f9a75e57924d0c4305ec9ee0a3ab
#
_entry.id   2c82f9a75e57924d0c4305ec9ee0a3ab
#
_cell.length_a   1.000
_cell.length_b   1.000
_cell.length_c   1.000
_cell.angle_alpha   90.00
_cell.angle_beta   90.00
_cell.angle_gamma   90.00
#
_symmetry.space_group_name_H-M   'P 1'
#
loop_
_entity.id
_entity.type
_entity.pdbx_description
1 polymer ?
#
loop_
_entity_poly.entity_id
_entity_poly.type
_entity_poly.pdbx_seq_one_letter_code
_entity_poly.pdbx_strand_id
1 'polypeptide(L)'
;PSPRFKSHTIKSNTPSYLEDYWTWDLVPEFKDFVFNSPYAEIASELMSAKKINLVMDNWFLREAGSKSSTPFHHDISYFDMDGTMCVLWLPLQATGKEEAVAWVKGSHLWNKLFLRVLFKDGHKVEGNECIINGKKYELPPDILNNKEKYEFLKWDCEPGDCVIFDMRTLHGTLSSSIPKKTLSRYTLRVAKEDAKISYVGDWTSYNYRKAMQEAGYKEGDKLDGKMFPTLFELS
;
A
#
# COMPACT_ATOMS: atom_id res chain seq x y z
N PRO A 1 -17.77 -6.99 7.51
CA PRO A 1 -16.55 -6.23 7.73
C PRO A 1 -15.78 -6.81 8.93
N SER A 2 -14.47 -6.83 8.85
CA SER A 2 -13.62 -7.24 9.96
C SER A 2 -13.57 -6.13 11.03
N PRO A 3 -13.03 -6.41 12.23
CA PRO A 3 -12.76 -5.37 13.24
C PRO A 3 -11.78 -4.29 12.74
N ARG A 4 -11.08 -4.55 11.64
CA ARG A 4 -10.07 -3.68 11.02
C ARG A 4 -10.62 -2.80 9.89
N PHE A 5 -11.87 -3.01 9.53
CA PHE A 5 -12.56 -2.29 8.47
C PHE A 5 -12.55 -0.77 8.68
N LYS A 6 -12.27 -0.04 7.61
CA LYS A 6 -12.27 1.43 7.57
C LYS A 6 -13.16 1.96 6.47
N SER A 7 -13.79 3.09 6.71
CA SER A 7 -14.51 3.86 5.70
C SER A 7 -13.81 5.20 5.47
N HIS A 8 -13.47 5.46 4.23
CA HIS A 8 -12.92 6.73 3.75
C HIS A 8 -14.00 7.60 3.10
N THR A 9 -15.26 7.32 3.39
CA THR A 9 -16.44 8.05 2.88
C THR A 9 -16.46 9.46 3.44
N ILE A 10 -16.64 10.47 2.56
CA ILE A 10 -16.59 11.88 2.94
C ILE A 10 -17.80 12.27 3.79
N LYS A 11 -18.99 11.75 3.46
CA LYS A 11 -20.26 12.02 4.18
C LYS A 11 -21.05 10.73 4.34
N SER A 12 -21.76 10.59 5.46
CA SER A 12 -22.77 9.55 5.63
C SER A 12 -23.82 9.62 4.51
N ASN A 13 -24.30 8.49 4.04
CA ASN A 13 -25.27 8.35 2.94
C ASN A 13 -24.76 8.79 1.55
N THR A 14 -23.43 8.85 1.34
CA THR A 14 -22.82 8.99 0.01
C THR A 14 -22.13 7.67 -0.36
N PRO A 15 -21.93 7.42 -1.68
CA PRO A 15 -21.20 6.23 -2.12
C PRO A 15 -19.85 6.13 -1.43
N SER A 16 -19.52 4.93 -0.98
CA SER A 16 -18.43 4.66 -0.05
C SER A 16 -17.08 4.46 -0.74
N TYR A 17 -16.02 4.70 -0.01
CA TYR A 17 -14.70 4.18 -0.25
C TYR A 17 -14.27 3.44 1.00
N LEU A 18 -14.15 2.13 0.90
CA LEU A 18 -13.96 1.20 2.01
C LEU A 18 -12.61 0.52 1.92
N GLU A 19 -12.04 0.19 3.06
CA GLU A 19 -10.81 -0.57 3.19
C GLU A 19 -10.95 -1.60 4.30
N ASP A 20 -10.44 -2.81 4.05
CA ASP A 20 -10.19 -3.81 5.08
C ASP A 20 -8.78 -4.38 4.89
N TYR A 21 -8.13 -4.82 5.98
CA TYR A 21 -6.76 -5.31 5.94
C TYR A 21 -6.56 -6.51 6.86
N TRP A 22 -5.49 -7.29 6.63
CA TRP A 22 -5.29 -8.62 7.20
C TRP A 22 -6.49 -9.53 6.93
N THR A 23 -7.03 -9.42 5.72
CA THR A 23 -8.22 -10.18 5.33
C THR A 23 -7.89 -11.64 5.06
N TRP A 24 -6.65 -11.95 4.74
CA TRP A 24 -6.16 -13.30 4.48
C TRP A 24 -6.34 -14.26 5.67
N ASP A 25 -6.30 -13.78 6.90
CA ASP A 25 -6.49 -14.63 8.08
C ASP A 25 -7.96 -14.87 8.44
N LEU A 26 -8.89 -14.17 7.78
CA LEU A 26 -10.34 -14.22 8.01
C LEU A 26 -11.12 -14.85 6.86
N VAL A 27 -10.64 -14.71 5.63
CA VAL A 27 -11.32 -15.12 4.40
C VAL A 27 -10.52 -16.26 3.75
N PRO A 28 -11.06 -17.49 3.70
CA PRO A 28 -10.32 -18.65 3.17
C PRO A 28 -9.82 -18.46 1.74
N GLU A 29 -10.59 -17.79 0.88
CA GLU A 29 -10.23 -17.53 -0.51
C GLU A 29 -9.05 -16.55 -0.61
N PHE A 30 -8.99 -15.53 0.25
CA PHE A 30 -7.83 -14.63 0.32
C PHE A 30 -6.61 -15.35 0.89
N LYS A 31 -6.80 -16.23 1.86
CA LYS A 31 -5.70 -17.07 2.37
C LYS A 31 -5.13 -17.96 1.29
N ASP A 32 -5.98 -18.66 0.56
CA ASP A 32 -5.57 -19.52 -0.54
C ASP A 32 -4.80 -18.71 -1.60
N PHE A 33 -5.35 -17.56 -2.01
CA PHE A 33 -4.70 -16.66 -2.95
C PHE A 33 -3.31 -16.20 -2.48
N VAL A 34 -3.18 -15.75 -1.23
CA VAL A 34 -1.93 -15.23 -0.67
C VAL A 34 -0.83 -16.29 -0.64
N PHE A 35 -1.17 -17.54 -0.28
CA PHE A 35 -0.17 -18.59 -0.10
C PHE A 35 0.06 -19.48 -1.33
N ASN A 36 -0.90 -19.57 -2.25
CA ASN A 36 -0.85 -20.52 -3.36
C ASN A 36 -0.82 -19.86 -4.74
N SER A 37 -0.91 -18.52 -4.82
CA SER A 37 -0.76 -17.82 -6.09
C SER A 37 0.72 -17.65 -6.47
N PRO A 38 1.06 -17.44 -7.76
CA PRO A 38 2.45 -17.26 -8.22
C PRO A 38 3.04 -15.90 -7.86
N TYR A 39 2.29 -15.00 -7.23
CA TYR A 39 2.72 -13.62 -7.04
C TYR A 39 3.94 -13.46 -6.11
N ALA A 40 4.11 -14.33 -5.11
CA ALA A 40 5.28 -14.30 -4.24
C ALA A 40 6.55 -14.71 -4.99
N GLU A 41 6.47 -15.69 -5.89
CA GLU A 41 7.56 -16.10 -6.78
C GLU A 41 7.93 -14.96 -7.75
N ILE A 42 6.95 -14.33 -8.40
CA ILE A 42 7.15 -13.17 -9.27
C ILE A 42 7.83 -12.02 -8.51
N ALA A 43 7.39 -11.73 -7.29
CA ALA A 43 8.00 -10.72 -6.43
C ALA A 43 9.46 -11.08 -6.06
N SER A 44 9.75 -12.36 -5.82
CA SER A 44 11.10 -12.88 -5.56
C SER A 44 12.03 -12.61 -6.74
N GLU A 45 11.61 -12.92 -7.96
CA GLU A 45 12.39 -12.65 -9.18
C GLU A 45 12.65 -11.14 -9.35
N LEU A 46 11.61 -10.31 -9.24
CA LEU A 46 11.72 -8.85 -9.42
C LEU A 46 12.64 -8.19 -8.39
N MET A 47 12.60 -8.64 -7.14
CA MET A 47 13.46 -8.10 -6.06
C MET A 47 14.80 -8.82 -5.92
N SER A 48 15.07 -9.84 -6.75
CA SER A 48 16.23 -10.74 -6.59
C SER A 48 16.34 -11.25 -5.14
N ALA A 49 15.20 -11.74 -4.64
CA ALA A 49 15.05 -12.19 -3.26
C ALA A 49 15.17 -13.72 -3.17
N LYS A 50 15.76 -14.21 -2.09
CA LYS A 50 15.75 -15.64 -1.76
C LYS A 50 14.51 -16.04 -0.97
N LYS A 51 13.94 -15.07 -0.25
CA LYS A 51 12.77 -15.28 0.60
C LYS A 51 11.83 -14.09 0.51
N ILE A 52 10.54 -14.39 0.44
CA ILE A 52 9.46 -13.40 0.43
C ILE A 52 8.56 -13.65 1.63
N ASN A 53 8.38 -12.62 2.43
CA ASN A 53 7.45 -12.62 3.55
C ASN A 53 6.29 -11.67 3.32
N LEU A 54 5.10 -12.06 3.75
CA LEU A 54 3.93 -11.19 3.74
C LEU A 54 4.11 -10.05 4.75
N VAL A 55 3.86 -8.83 4.32
CA VAL A 55 3.77 -7.66 5.21
C VAL A 55 2.32 -7.40 5.57
N MET A 56 1.47 -7.21 4.56
CA MET A 56 0.06 -6.91 4.75
C MET A 56 -0.71 -7.10 3.45
N ASP A 57 -1.94 -7.56 3.56
CA ASP A 57 -2.93 -7.47 2.49
C ASP A 57 -3.97 -6.40 2.81
N ASN A 58 -4.54 -5.79 1.76
CA ASN A 58 -5.68 -4.90 1.85
C ASN A 58 -6.69 -5.22 0.75
N TRP A 59 -7.94 -5.18 1.12
CA TRP A 59 -9.06 -5.13 0.19
C TRP A 59 -9.65 -3.73 0.18
N PHE A 60 -9.90 -3.19 -1.00
CA PHE A 60 -10.51 -1.88 -1.20
C PHE A 60 -11.74 -1.98 -2.07
N LEU A 61 -12.76 -1.22 -1.71
CA LEU A 61 -13.98 -1.04 -2.50
C LEU A 61 -14.28 0.45 -2.64
N ARG A 62 -14.39 0.92 -3.89
CA ARG A 62 -14.85 2.26 -4.22
C ARG A 62 -16.17 2.15 -4.98
N GLU A 63 -17.26 2.53 -4.34
CA GLU A 63 -18.59 2.43 -4.93
C GLU A 63 -18.77 3.42 -6.09
N ALA A 64 -19.63 3.04 -7.05
CA ALA A 64 -20.07 3.94 -8.11
C ALA A 64 -20.60 5.24 -7.51
N GLY A 65 -20.19 6.38 -8.06
CA GLY A 65 -20.57 7.69 -7.55
C GLY A 65 -19.72 8.19 -6.38
N SER A 66 -18.77 7.44 -5.86
CA SER A 66 -17.91 7.88 -4.76
C SER A 66 -17.01 9.05 -5.18
N LYS A 67 -17.05 10.13 -4.39
CA LYS A 67 -16.20 11.31 -4.55
C LYS A 67 -14.85 11.17 -3.84
N SER A 68 -14.69 10.15 -3.00
CA SER A 68 -13.40 9.86 -2.35
C SER A 68 -12.39 9.33 -3.37
N SER A 69 -11.15 9.74 -3.25
CA SER A 69 -10.05 9.33 -4.13
C SER A 69 -8.83 8.91 -3.32
N THR A 70 -7.92 8.19 -3.95
CA THR A 70 -6.63 7.85 -3.36
C THR A 70 -5.71 9.06 -3.45
N PRO A 71 -5.24 9.65 -2.33
CA PRO A 71 -4.25 10.72 -2.37
C PRO A 71 -2.94 10.22 -2.97
N PHE A 72 -2.11 11.13 -3.51
CA PHE A 72 -0.74 10.75 -3.86
C PHE A 72 0.06 10.51 -2.59
N HIS A 73 0.60 9.31 -2.47
CA HIS A 73 1.38 8.84 -1.33
C HIS A 73 2.36 7.75 -1.78
N HIS A 74 3.27 7.38 -0.90
CA HIS A 74 4.03 6.15 -1.01
C HIS A 74 3.71 5.24 0.19
N ASP A 75 3.66 3.94 -0.05
CA ASP A 75 3.16 2.99 0.95
C ASP A 75 4.04 2.91 2.19
N ILE A 76 5.35 3.05 2.03
CA ILE A 76 6.29 2.91 3.15
C ILE A 76 5.99 3.87 4.31
N SER A 77 5.37 5.03 4.05
CA SER A 77 5.04 6.01 5.10
C SER A 77 3.99 5.53 6.11
N TYR A 78 3.31 4.44 5.82
CA TYR A 78 2.29 3.88 6.74
C TYR A 78 2.85 2.82 7.69
N PHE A 79 4.11 2.41 7.50
CA PHE A 79 4.69 1.26 8.17
C PHE A 79 5.97 1.60 8.93
N ASP A 80 6.19 0.93 10.05
CA ASP A 80 7.42 0.98 10.84
C ASP A 80 8.40 -0.07 10.33
N MET A 81 8.87 0.10 9.11
CA MET A 81 9.71 -0.87 8.42
C MET A 81 10.73 -0.20 7.52
N ASP A 82 11.79 -0.93 7.21
CA ASP A 82 12.83 -0.55 6.26
C ASP A 82 13.34 -1.77 5.52
N GLY A 83 13.95 -1.58 4.35
CA GLY A 83 14.46 -2.64 3.49
C GLY A 83 13.78 -2.68 2.13
N THR A 84 13.95 -3.78 1.42
CA THR A 84 13.39 -3.98 0.07
C THR A 84 12.00 -4.59 0.17
N MET A 85 11.00 -3.85 -0.30
CA MET A 85 9.59 -4.25 -0.25
C MET A 85 8.87 -3.78 -1.50
N CYS A 86 7.89 -4.56 -1.96
CA CYS A 86 7.03 -4.17 -3.06
C CYS A 86 5.55 -4.35 -2.73
N VAL A 87 4.73 -3.70 -3.53
CA VAL A 87 3.27 -3.79 -3.52
C VAL A 87 2.83 -4.46 -4.81
N LEU A 88 1.93 -5.41 -4.68
CA LEU A 88 1.21 -6.03 -5.78
C LEU A 88 -0.21 -5.47 -5.75
N TRP A 89 -0.60 -4.75 -6.80
CA TRP A 89 -1.92 -4.14 -6.95
C TRP A 89 -2.71 -4.94 -7.99
N LEU A 90 -3.85 -5.51 -7.56
CA LEU A 90 -4.66 -6.42 -8.36
C LEU A 90 -6.08 -5.89 -8.49
N PRO A 91 -6.58 -5.61 -9.70
CA PRO A 91 -7.98 -5.31 -9.92
C PRO A 91 -8.81 -6.60 -9.79
N LEU A 92 -9.95 -6.53 -9.11
CA LEU A 92 -10.88 -7.66 -9.02
C LEU A 92 -11.99 -7.60 -10.11
N GLN A 93 -11.98 -6.56 -10.92
CA GLN A 93 -12.76 -6.41 -12.15
C GLN A 93 -12.01 -5.52 -13.13
N ALA A 94 -12.40 -5.57 -14.40
CA ALA A 94 -11.85 -4.69 -15.43
C ALA A 94 -11.84 -3.23 -14.96
N THR A 95 -10.68 -2.61 -14.96
CA THR A 95 -10.46 -1.23 -14.47
C THR A 95 -9.72 -0.44 -15.53
N GLY A 96 -10.37 0.59 -16.06
CA GLY A 96 -9.77 1.47 -17.06
C GLY A 96 -8.67 2.36 -16.46
N LYS A 97 -7.68 2.71 -17.26
CA LYS A 97 -6.54 3.57 -16.86
C LYS A 97 -6.95 4.93 -16.27
N GLU A 98 -8.14 5.42 -16.58
CA GLU A 98 -8.67 6.68 -16.01
C GLU A 98 -9.39 6.47 -14.67
N GLU A 99 -9.71 5.22 -14.33
CA GLU A 99 -10.35 4.83 -13.05
C GLU A 99 -9.33 4.25 -12.07
N ALA A 100 -8.20 3.74 -12.57
CA ALA A 100 -7.10 3.20 -11.79
C ALA A 100 -6.30 4.32 -11.09
N VAL A 101 -5.44 3.93 -10.17
CA VAL A 101 -4.38 4.82 -9.67
C VAL A 101 -3.33 5.04 -10.76
N ALA A 102 -2.59 6.14 -10.65
CA ALA A 102 -1.43 6.44 -11.48
C ALA A 102 -0.17 6.40 -10.64
N TRP A 103 0.91 5.91 -11.21
CA TRP A 103 2.22 5.82 -10.58
C TRP A 103 3.15 6.88 -11.16
N VAL A 104 3.84 7.64 -10.30
CA VAL A 104 4.85 8.60 -10.73
C VAL A 104 6.11 7.83 -11.10
N LYS A 105 6.44 7.83 -12.40
CA LYS A 105 7.56 7.09 -12.95
C LYS A 105 8.88 7.44 -12.26
N GLY A 106 9.60 6.44 -11.78
CA GLY A 106 10.91 6.59 -11.17
C GLY A 106 10.93 7.25 -9.77
N SER A 107 9.78 7.56 -9.17
CA SER A 107 9.73 8.25 -7.86
C SER A 107 10.37 7.47 -6.71
N HIS A 108 10.42 6.14 -6.77
CA HIS A 108 11.13 5.30 -5.80
C HIS A 108 12.65 5.52 -5.81
N LEU A 109 13.21 6.05 -6.91
CA LEU A 109 14.65 6.36 -7.06
C LEU A 109 15.03 7.75 -6.55
N TRP A 110 14.08 8.56 -6.08
CA TRP A 110 14.37 9.91 -5.59
C TRP A 110 15.13 9.93 -4.28
N ASN A 111 15.30 8.81 -3.63
CA ASN A 111 15.93 8.67 -2.31
C ASN A 111 15.30 9.60 -1.25
N LYS A 112 13.96 9.70 -1.29
CA LYS A 112 13.17 10.55 -0.40
C LYS A 112 12.14 9.71 0.34
N LEU A 113 11.93 10.08 1.61
CA LEU A 113 10.84 9.55 2.42
C LEU A 113 9.85 10.68 2.71
N PHE A 114 8.57 10.39 2.53
CA PHE A 114 7.51 11.35 2.74
C PHE A 114 6.67 10.99 3.95
N LEU A 115 6.09 12.00 4.57
CA LEU A 115 5.12 11.85 5.64
C LEU A 115 3.83 11.21 5.12
N ARG A 116 3.11 10.56 6.01
CA ARG A 116 1.83 9.91 5.73
C ARG A 116 0.78 10.91 5.28
N VAL A 117 -0.01 10.53 4.26
CA VAL A 117 -1.19 11.26 3.80
C VAL A 117 -2.44 10.51 4.21
N LEU A 118 -3.38 11.19 4.87
CA LEU A 118 -4.68 10.59 5.22
C LEU A 118 -5.57 10.46 3.98
N PHE A 119 -6.28 9.33 3.88
CA PHE A 119 -7.31 9.11 2.85
C PHE A 119 -8.61 9.88 3.13
N LYS A 120 -8.73 10.43 4.35
CA LYS A 120 -9.82 11.30 4.82
C LYS A 120 -9.35 12.73 4.97
N ASP A 121 -10.26 13.60 5.38
CA ASP A 121 -9.96 14.97 5.81
C ASP A 121 -9.22 15.83 4.77
N GLY A 122 -9.60 15.67 3.50
CA GLY A 122 -9.01 16.45 2.41
C GLY A 122 -7.57 16.07 2.10
N HIS A 123 -7.18 14.81 2.37
CA HIS A 123 -5.83 14.30 2.17
C HIS A 123 -4.77 15.03 3.03
N LYS A 124 -5.11 15.30 4.27
CA LYS A 124 -4.20 15.94 5.22
C LYS A 124 -2.93 15.11 5.43
N VAL A 125 -1.79 15.77 5.45
CA VAL A 125 -0.51 15.18 5.85
C VAL A 125 -0.45 15.10 7.38
N GLU A 126 -0.02 13.96 7.91
CA GLU A 126 0.23 13.77 9.33
C GLU A 126 1.71 13.96 9.67
N GLY A 127 1.97 14.68 10.75
CA GLY A 127 3.33 14.97 11.22
C GLY A 127 3.94 16.22 10.61
N ASN A 128 5.18 16.47 10.98
CA ASN A 128 6.02 17.56 10.48
C ASN A 128 7.34 16.98 9.95
N GLU A 129 7.97 17.68 9.03
CA GLU A 129 9.30 17.28 8.54
C GLU A 129 10.27 17.06 9.71
N CYS A 130 10.98 15.95 9.67
CA CYS A 130 11.85 15.53 10.77
C CYS A 130 12.96 14.59 10.28
N ILE A 131 13.89 14.30 11.17
CA ILE A 131 14.93 13.29 10.97
C ILE A 131 14.76 12.21 12.04
N ILE A 132 14.60 10.97 11.63
CA ILE A 132 14.48 9.81 12.51
C ILE A 132 15.45 8.74 12.02
N ASN A 133 16.26 8.20 12.92
CA ASN A 133 17.27 7.19 12.60
C ASN A 133 18.17 7.60 11.41
N GLY A 134 18.53 8.90 11.31
CA GLY A 134 19.34 9.45 10.22
C GLY A 134 18.62 9.63 8.88
N LYS A 135 17.32 9.31 8.80
CA LYS A 135 16.50 9.46 7.59
C LYS A 135 15.63 10.70 7.69
N LYS A 136 15.64 11.53 6.64
CA LYS A 136 14.79 12.72 6.54
C LYS A 136 13.41 12.34 6.01
N TYR A 137 12.37 12.77 6.70
CA TYR A 137 10.98 12.67 6.29
C TYR A 137 10.46 14.04 5.88
N GLU A 138 10.05 14.17 4.62
CA GLU A 138 9.64 15.43 4.00
C GLU A 138 8.11 15.44 3.78
N LEU A 139 7.57 16.64 3.56
CA LEU A 139 6.20 16.75 3.03
C LEU A 139 6.13 16.12 1.64
N PRO A 140 5.08 15.36 1.33
CA PRO A 140 4.90 14.83 -0.02
C PRO A 140 4.73 15.97 -1.02
N PRO A 141 5.23 15.83 -2.25
CA PRO A 141 5.09 16.84 -3.28
C PRO A 141 3.62 17.03 -3.66
N ASP A 142 3.25 18.25 -4.00
CA ASP A 142 1.92 18.57 -4.53
C ASP A 142 1.83 18.15 -6.00
N ILE A 143 1.57 16.87 -6.20
CA ILE A 143 1.49 16.23 -7.52
C ILE A 143 0.32 16.79 -8.33
N LEU A 144 -0.85 16.97 -7.70
CA LEU A 144 -2.07 17.33 -8.41
C LEU A 144 -2.03 18.74 -9.00
N ASN A 145 -1.36 19.68 -8.34
CA ASN A 145 -1.19 21.05 -8.82
C ASN A 145 0.06 21.24 -9.70
N ASN A 146 0.88 20.20 -9.87
CA ASN A 146 2.13 20.27 -10.64
C ASN A 146 2.27 19.05 -11.58
N LYS A 147 1.17 18.57 -12.15
CA LYS A 147 1.14 17.34 -12.96
C LYS A 147 2.12 17.35 -14.12
N GLU A 148 2.35 18.52 -14.71
CA GLU A 148 3.24 18.73 -15.83
C GLU A 148 4.72 18.45 -15.53
N LYS A 149 5.09 18.38 -14.24
CA LYS A 149 6.47 18.06 -13.79
C LYS A 149 6.74 16.57 -13.70
N TYR A 150 5.72 15.72 -13.89
CA TYR A 150 5.82 14.30 -13.63
C TYR A 150 5.38 13.48 -14.83
N GLU A 151 6.06 12.38 -15.08
CA GLU A 151 5.60 11.34 -15.99
C GLU A 151 4.80 10.30 -15.20
N PHE A 152 3.61 9.96 -15.71
CA PHE A 152 2.71 9.02 -15.05
C PHE A 152 2.58 7.74 -15.86
N LEU A 153 2.63 6.62 -15.15
CA LEU A 153 2.33 5.30 -15.69
C LEU A 153 0.90 4.91 -15.31
N LYS A 154 0.12 4.46 -16.28
CA LYS A 154 -1.27 4.00 -16.13
C LYS A 154 -1.56 2.90 -17.12
N TRP A 155 -2.34 1.94 -16.72
CA TRP A 155 -2.75 0.82 -17.58
C TRP A 155 -4.25 0.56 -17.46
N ASP A 156 -4.84 0.04 -18.54
CA ASP A 156 -6.10 -0.69 -18.47
C ASP A 156 -5.75 -2.08 -17.94
N CYS A 157 -6.48 -2.55 -16.94
CA CYS A 157 -6.20 -3.82 -16.27
C CYS A 157 -7.45 -4.68 -16.18
N GLU A 158 -7.30 -5.98 -16.42
CA GLU A 158 -8.32 -7.00 -16.27
C GLU A 158 -8.08 -7.85 -15.02
N PRO A 159 -9.08 -8.57 -14.49
CA PRO A 159 -8.87 -9.56 -13.44
C PRO A 159 -7.80 -10.59 -13.86
N GLY A 160 -6.78 -10.76 -13.02
CA GLY A 160 -5.59 -11.58 -13.32
C GLY A 160 -4.34 -10.75 -13.64
N ASP A 161 -4.51 -9.50 -14.08
CA ASP A 161 -3.38 -8.58 -14.21
C ASP A 161 -2.91 -8.11 -12.80
N CYS A 162 -1.62 -7.76 -12.73
CA CYS A 162 -1.02 -7.21 -11.52
C CYS A 162 -0.05 -6.09 -11.87
N VAL A 163 -0.16 -4.96 -11.18
CA VAL A 163 0.87 -3.92 -11.20
C VAL A 163 1.73 -4.06 -9.97
N ILE A 164 3.05 -4.27 -10.17
CA ILE A 164 4.01 -4.44 -9.07
C ILE A 164 4.92 -3.21 -9.01
N PHE A 165 5.10 -2.66 -7.82
CA PHE A 165 5.92 -1.46 -7.62
C PHE A 165 6.58 -1.42 -6.23
N ASP A 166 7.72 -0.74 -6.13
CA ASP A 166 8.41 -0.49 -4.85
C ASP A 166 7.51 0.31 -3.90
N MET A 167 7.51 -0.02 -2.62
CA MET A 167 6.70 0.68 -1.60
C MET A 167 7.01 2.19 -1.48
N ARG A 168 8.13 2.66 -2.06
CA ARG A 168 8.50 4.08 -2.15
C ARG A 168 7.96 4.77 -3.39
N THR A 169 7.29 4.05 -4.29
CA THR A 169 6.71 4.67 -5.50
C THR A 169 5.50 5.52 -5.13
N LEU A 170 5.56 6.81 -5.49
CA LEU A 170 4.40 7.71 -5.35
C LEU A 170 3.31 7.29 -6.31
N HIS A 171 2.10 7.11 -5.77
CA HIS A 171 0.94 6.74 -6.57
C HIS A 171 -0.35 7.32 -5.97
N GLY A 172 -1.34 7.52 -6.80
CA GLY A 172 -2.61 8.11 -6.40
C GLY A 172 -3.56 8.32 -7.56
N THR A 173 -4.70 8.91 -7.31
CA THR A 173 -5.71 9.20 -8.33
C THR A 173 -5.43 10.55 -8.98
N LEU A 174 -5.14 10.57 -10.29
CA LEU A 174 -4.91 11.80 -11.07
C LEU A 174 -6.18 12.56 -11.37
N SER A 175 -7.27 11.84 -11.49
CA SER A 175 -8.55 12.37 -11.96
C SER A 175 -9.49 12.56 -10.79
N SER A 176 -10.25 13.67 -10.81
CA SER A 176 -11.45 13.82 -9.99
C SER A 176 -12.62 12.99 -10.51
N SER A 177 -12.37 12.04 -11.41
CA SER A 177 -13.41 11.22 -12.01
C SER A 177 -14.15 10.42 -10.95
N ILE A 178 -15.45 10.59 -10.94
CA ILE A 178 -16.36 9.79 -10.13
C ILE A 178 -16.52 8.45 -10.86
N PRO A 179 -16.24 7.30 -10.20
CA PRO A 179 -16.36 6.01 -10.85
C PRO A 179 -17.83 5.77 -11.25
N LYS A 180 -18.01 5.30 -12.49
CA LYS A 180 -19.36 4.96 -13.01
C LYS A 180 -19.82 3.56 -12.56
N LYS A 181 -18.89 2.72 -12.15
CA LYS A 181 -19.13 1.38 -11.60
C LYS A 181 -18.37 1.22 -10.29
N THR A 182 -18.81 0.30 -9.46
CA THR A 182 -18.08 -0.06 -8.24
C THR A 182 -16.77 -0.74 -8.63
N LEU A 183 -15.68 -0.28 -8.04
CA LEU A 183 -14.33 -0.77 -8.27
C LEU A 183 -13.81 -1.45 -7.00
N SER A 184 -13.36 -2.68 -7.14
CA SER A 184 -12.74 -3.45 -6.06
C SER A 184 -11.33 -3.85 -6.46
N ARG A 185 -10.42 -3.80 -5.52
CA ARG A 185 -9.03 -4.20 -5.72
C ARG A 185 -8.46 -4.86 -4.47
N TYR A 186 -7.53 -5.73 -4.70
CA TYR A 186 -6.75 -6.37 -3.66
C TYR A 186 -5.29 -5.95 -3.77
N THR A 187 -4.62 -5.76 -2.66
CA THR A 187 -3.20 -5.42 -2.65
C THR A 187 -2.47 -6.32 -1.67
N LEU A 188 -1.30 -6.80 -2.09
CA LEU A 188 -0.36 -7.48 -1.22
C LEU A 188 0.89 -6.63 -1.08
N ARG A 189 1.36 -6.47 0.14
CA ARG A 189 2.68 -5.92 0.42
C ARG A 189 3.56 -7.04 0.89
N VAL A 190 4.69 -7.18 0.25
CA VAL A 190 5.64 -8.25 0.55
C VAL A 190 7.05 -7.69 0.73
N ALA A 191 7.83 -8.39 1.52
CA ALA A 191 9.17 -7.99 1.91
C ALA A 191 10.19 -9.06 1.53
N LYS A 192 11.35 -8.60 1.07
CA LYS A 192 12.55 -9.40 0.91
C LYS A 192 13.19 -9.70 2.29
N GLU A 193 14.07 -10.67 2.35
CA GLU A 193 14.79 -11.10 3.57
C GLU A 193 15.69 -10.03 4.23
N ASP A 194 15.96 -8.91 3.56
CA ASP A 194 16.71 -7.76 4.11
C ASP A 194 15.82 -6.79 4.90
N ALA A 195 14.51 -6.92 4.80
CA ALA A 195 13.58 -6.04 5.46
C ALA A 195 13.50 -6.28 6.96
N LYS A 196 13.32 -5.18 7.70
CA LYS A 196 13.37 -5.19 9.17
C LYS A 196 12.40 -4.16 9.76
N ILE A 197 12.05 -4.36 11.02
CA ILE A 197 11.33 -3.37 11.81
C ILE A 197 12.19 -2.11 11.96
N SER A 198 11.62 -0.96 11.68
CA SER A 198 12.23 0.34 11.89
C SER A 198 11.16 1.32 12.34
N TYR A 199 11.07 1.53 13.64
CA TYR A 199 10.07 2.45 14.21
C TYR A 199 10.39 3.88 13.81
N VAL A 200 9.41 4.51 13.17
CA VAL A 200 9.49 5.90 12.71
C VAL A 200 8.55 6.80 13.54
N GLY A 201 8.04 7.89 13.00
CA GLY A 201 7.22 8.84 13.75
C GLY A 201 5.83 8.32 14.14
N ASP A 202 5.10 9.15 14.89
CA ASP A 202 3.75 8.79 15.39
C ASP A 202 2.68 8.79 14.29
N TRP A 203 3.02 9.21 13.09
CA TRP A 203 2.12 9.19 11.93
C TRP A 203 1.90 7.82 11.29
N THR A 204 2.68 6.80 11.66
CA THR A 204 2.47 5.45 11.15
C THR A 204 1.19 4.82 11.72
N SER A 205 0.76 3.69 11.16
CA SER A 205 -0.48 3.06 11.60
C SER A 205 -0.38 2.56 13.04
N TYR A 206 -1.01 3.28 13.98
CA TYR A 206 -0.99 2.94 15.41
C TYR A 206 -1.39 1.48 15.68
N ASN A 207 -2.44 1.00 15.04
CA ASN A 207 -2.91 -0.37 15.26
C ASN A 207 -1.91 -1.41 14.78
N TYR A 208 -1.19 -1.14 13.68
CA TYR A 208 -0.16 -2.01 13.16
C TYR A 208 1.07 -2.02 14.07
N ARG A 209 1.53 -0.84 14.48
CA ARG A 209 2.62 -0.69 15.46
C ARG A 209 2.31 -1.44 16.75
N LYS A 210 1.13 -1.22 17.31
CA LYS A 210 0.68 -1.89 18.53
C LYS A 210 0.70 -3.41 18.37
N ALA A 211 0.18 -3.94 17.27
CA ALA A 211 0.17 -5.38 17.00
C ALA A 211 1.60 -5.95 16.92
N MET A 212 2.55 -5.25 16.27
CA MET A 212 3.95 -5.67 16.24
C MET A 212 4.58 -5.68 17.63
N GLN A 213 4.35 -4.64 18.44
CA GLN A 213 4.87 -4.52 19.81
C GLN A 213 4.29 -5.62 20.73
N GLU A 214 2.99 -5.89 20.63
CA GLU A 214 2.33 -6.96 21.37
C GLU A 214 2.82 -8.35 20.96
N ALA A 215 3.20 -8.52 19.69
CA ALA A 215 3.84 -9.73 19.17
C ALA A 215 5.33 -9.85 19.56
N GLY A 216 5.91 -8.82 20.22
CA GLY A 216 7.27 -8.84 20.75
C GLY A 216 8.35 -8.31 19.79
N TYR A 217 7.96 -7.78 18.61
CA TYR A 217 8.95 -7.23 17.65
C TYR A 217 9.58 -5.94 18.14
N LYS A 218 10.88 -5.81 17.92
CA LYS A 218 11.74 -4.69 18.32
C LYS A 218 12.39 -4.03 17.10
N GLU A 219 12.92 -2.84 17.30
CA GLU A 219 13.76 -2.16 16.30
C GLU A 219 14.86 -3.08 15.81
N GLY A 220 14.98 -3.23 14.50
CA GLY A 220 15.98 -4.04 13.82
C GLY A 220 15.61 -5.52 13.64
N ASP A 221 14.54 -6.03 14.24
CA ASP A 221 14.08 -7.41 14.03
C ASP A 221 13.68 -7.61 12.55
N LYS A 222 13.95 -8.80 12.03
CA LYS A 222 13.53 -9.18 10.67
C LYS A 222 12.01 -9.28 10.57
N LEU A 223 11.50 -9.02 9.38
CA LEU A 223 10.08 -9.25 9.08
C LEU A 223 9.87 -10.73 8.79
N ASP A 224 9.76 -11.54 9.82
CA ASP A 224 9.51 -12.99 9.73
C ASP A 224 8.57 -13.47 10.85
N GLY A 225 8.29 -14.77 10.89
CA GLY A 225 7.45 -15.38 11.92
C GLY A 225 5.95 -15.27 11.65
N LYS A 226 5.15 -15.41 12.70
CA LYS A 226 3.68 -15.55 12.57
C LYS A 226 3.01 -14.32 11.96
N MET A 227 3.49 -13.13 12.27
CA MET A 227 2.91 -11.88 11.76
C MET A 227 3.34 -11.58 10.33
N PHE A 228 4.50 -12.09 9.92
CA PHE A 228 5.09 -11.93 8.60
C PHE A 228 5.39 -13.32 7.98
N PRO A 229 4.35 -14.11 7.67
CA PRO A 229 4.55 -15.48 7.20
C PRO A 229 5.32 -15.52 5.88
N THR A 230 6.15 -16.53 5.73
CA THR A 230 6.86 -16.79 4.48
C THR A 230 5.89 -17.27 3.42
N LEU A 231 5.90 -16.61 2.26
CA LEU A 231 5.10 -16.96 1.11
C LEU A 231 5.90 -17.73 0.05
N PHE A 232 7.21 -17.46 -0.03
CA PHE A 232 8.11 -18.09 -0.98
C PHE A 232 9.52 -18.12 -0.41
N GLU A 233 10.24 -19.22 -0.67
CA GLU A 233 11.65 -19.37 -0.31
C GLU A 233 12.35 -20.28 -1.34
N LEU A 234 13.47 -19.82 -1.88
CA LEU A 234 14.32 -20.66 -2.75
C LEU A 234 14.95 -21.79 -1.93
N SER A 235 14.80 -23.00 -2.41
CA SER A 235 15.39 -24.23 -1.86
C SER A 235 16.91 -24.28 -2.08
#